data_1fd8e2c734336578502a784c549568cd
#
_entry.id   1fd8e2c734336578502a784c549568cd
#
_cell.length_a   1.000
_cell.length_b   1.000
_cell.length_c   1.000
_cell.angle_alpha   90.00
_cell.angle_beta   90.00
_cell.angle_gamma   90.00
#
_symmetry.space_group_name_H-M   'P 1'
#
loop_
_entity.id
_entity.type
_entity.pdbx_description
1 polymer ?
#
loop_
_entity_poly.entity_id
_entity_poly.type
_entity_poly.pdbx_seq_one_letter_code
_entity_poly.pdbx_strand_id
1 'polypeptide(L)'
;MKKKVLSLLLASSMVVSLAACGSKTEAPAESTATDTKTEASTEKAPEAEAFQLDTLKMVVNGTLTATTDNGQEAFEAQWETAVAEKMGYAVDLQIQQFDHSGYNDAVGRLFASQDYPDVMVMSADMYAQYAPTGLLWDMTEAYDNAEFQSRMALPAINEALKKDGKLYGFAPTYGNGCVTYVKQAWLDAVGINAADIKTFADYYDMLLAFHNGDPDGDGVEGNTYGVIAAGYLGNEAPYTNYLPEFWQDAYPAILMDENGVWYDGFQTQATKDAIVRLAQGVKDGAIDPDTFNATTKIAREKWFSNNQTGSQGAFTYWAGSWYQTLTDNLIKNEVDEKLAVLAPIEELGAYINREAPVWVIIDDGDGDNTREQAVFDAFIESMLDGDVVQTLWTYGAEDVHWSTKAESFTTNAGTDKAKDYSYEEGQFHLKQSPNDPNSVWKKNHLDPALVVSPLVNGFNSVEGLAAEGNKFFTENCVDAPISPASETLTNETGNIYDAKMAVISKVVVEGGDIEEAMAEYVATVGGTIETILGELNGN
;
A
#
# COMPACT_ATOMS: atom_id res chain seq x y z
N MET A 1 -16.08 5.13 -50.10
CA MET A 1 -17.39 4.46 -50.38
C MET A 1 -18.20 4.46 -49.09
N LYS A 2 -19.40 5.00 -49.23
CA LYS A 2 -20.38 5.24 -48.17
C LYS A 2 -21.00 3.95 -47.63
N LYS A 3 -21.37 3.96 -46.32
CA LYS A 3 -22.65 3.48 -45.71
C LYS A 3 -22.47 3.61 -44.20
N LYS A 4 -22.99 4.54 -43.50
CA LYS A 4 -24.31 5.01 -43.06
C LYS A 4 -25.19 3.91 -42.43
N VAL A 5 -25.47 4.11 -41.13
CA VAL A 5 -26.75 4.20 -40.42
C VAL A 5 -27.38 2.86 -39.99
N LEU A 6 -27.70 2.68 -38.72
CA LEU A 6 -29.06 2.86 -38.21
C LEU A 6 -29.16 2.71 -36.70
N SER A 7 -29.58 3.79 -36.05
CA SER A 7 -30.16 3.81 -34.71
C SER A 7 -31.51 3.15 -34.74
N LEU A 8 -31.92 2.39 -33.73
CA LEU A 8 -33.31 2.13 -33.44
C LEU A 8 -33.58 2.18 -31.93
N LEU A 9 -34.25 3.25 -31.56
CA LEU A 9 -35.06 3.37 -30.34
C LEU A 9 -36.20 2.35 -30.39
N LEU A 10 -36.50 1.72 -29.29
CA LEU A 10 -37.82 1.20 -29.01
C LEU A 10 -38.18 1.47 -27.53
N ALA A 11 -38.99 2.52 -27.37
CA ALA A 11 -39.82 2.74 -26.21
C ALA A 11 -41.21 2.15 -26.49
N SER A 12 -41.79 1.51 -25.55
CA SER A 12 -43.26 1.33 -25.34
C SER A 12 -43.45 0.27 -24.26
N SER A 13 -44.26 0.36 -23.36
CA SER A 13 -45.36 1.19 -22.84
C SER A 13 -46.09 0.35 -21.81
N MET A 14 -46.41 0.99 -20.74
CA MET A 14 -47.29 0.52 -19.66
C MET A 14 -48.60 -0.13 -20.16
N VAL A 15 -49.09 -1.10 -19.40
CA VAL A 15 -50.53 -1.27 -19.22
C VAL A 15 -50.83 -1.55 -17.75
N VAL A 16 -51.52 -0.59 -17.17
CA VAL A 16 -52.27 -0.66 -15.90
C VAL A 16 -53.58 -1.40 -16.15
N SER A 17 -53.97 -2.30 -15.28
CA SER A 17 -55.36 -2.68 -15.15
C SER A 17 -55.76 -2.76 -13.67
N LEU A 18 -56.45 -1.69 -13.27
CA LEU A 18 -57.35 -1.67 -12.13
C LEU A 18 -58.63 -2.44 -12.49
N ALA A 19 -59.10 -3.23 -11.56
CA ALA A 19 -60.54 -3.55 -11.48
C ALA A 19 -60.98 -3.53 -10.03
N ALA A 20 -61.79 -2.55 -9.73
CA ALA A 20 -62.50 -2.38 -8.48
C ALA A 20 -63.94 -3.03 -8.61
N CYS A 21 -64.55 -3.22 -7.50
CA CYS A 21 -65.93 -3.31 -7.10
C CYS A 21 -66.15 -4.48 -6.15
N GLY A 22 -66.82 -4.35 -5.06
CA GLY A 22 -67.70 -3.34 -4.52
C GLY A 22 -68.40 -3.86 -3.25
N SER A 23 -68.76 -2.93 -2.47
CA SER A 23 -69.42 -2.94 -1.18
C SER A 23 -70.66 -3.81 -1.03
N LYS A 24 -70.89 -4.34 0.19
CA LYS A 24 -72.19 -4.08 0.91
C LYS A 24 -72.11 -4.42 2.39
N THR A 25 -72.53 -3.48 3.16
CA THR A 25 -72.83 -3.40 4.56
C THR A 25 -74.00 -4.31 4.94
N GLU A 26 -73.89 -4.96 6.11
CA GLU A 26 -75.05 -5.09 7.07
C GLU A 26 -74.52 -5.74 8.38
N ALA A 27 -74.82 -5.09 9.48
CA ALA A 27 -74.78 -5.58 10.86
C ALA A 27 -76.26 -5.62 11.35
N PRO A 28 -76.63 -6.02 12.56
CA PRO A 28 -76.02 -6.93 13.52
C PRO A 28 -77.03 -7.99 14.04
N ALA A 29 -76.54 -8.99 14.78
CA ALA A 29 -77.37 -9.67 15.79
C ALA A 29 -76.53 -10.30 16.88
N GLU A 30 -76.87 -9.97 18.13
CA GLU A 30 -76.39 -10.54 19.36
C GLU A 30 -76.72 -12.02 19.52
N SER A 31 -75.89 -12.83 20.14
CA SER A 31 -76.22 -13.45 21.46
C SER A 31 -75.31 -14.60 21.82
N THR A 32 -74.93 -14.56 23.11
CA THR A 32 -74.70 -15.62 24.09
C THR A 32 -73.29 -16.27 24.18
N ALA A 33 -72.76 -16.02 25.34
CA ALA A 33 -71.61 -16.62 25.93
C ALA A 33 -71.74 -18.14 26.13
N THR A 34 -70.62 -18.83 25.87
CA THR A 34 -70.33 -20.09 26.58
C THR A 34 -68.83 -20.15 26.79
N ASP A 35 -68.42 -20.13 28.07
CA ASP A 35 -67.08 -20.36 28.54
C ASP A 35 -66.58 -21.74 28.10
N THR A 36 -65.50 -21.77 27.32
CA THR A 36 -64.64 -22.94 27.25
C THR A 36 -63.19 -22.47 27.34
N LYS A 37 -62.57 -22.74 28.47
CA LYS A 37 -61.14 -22.62 28.65
C LYS A 37 -60.42 -23.49 27.61
N THR A 38 -59.83 -22.87 26.62
CA THR A 38 -58.82 -23.48 25.77
C THR A 38 -57.49 -22.93 26.23
N GLU A 39 -56.64 -23.79 26.73
CA GLU A 39 -55.22 -23.50 26.97
C GLU A 39 -54.63 -23.04 25.63
N ALA A 40 -54.20 -21.80 25.59
CA ALA A 40 -53.41 -21.30 24.48
C ALA A 40 -52.01 -21.88 24.63
N SER A 41 -51.67 -22.90 23.82
CA SER A 41 -50.30 -23.22 23.53
C SER A 41 -49.75 -22.01 22.76
N THR A 42 -48.93 -21.23 23.40
CA THR A 42 -48.04 -20.29 22.74
C THR A 42 -47.06 -21.11 21.90
N GLU A 43 -47.41 -21.32 20.63
CA GLU A 43 -46.40 -21.66 19.62
C GLU A 43 -45.44 -20.47 19.57
N LYS A 44 -44.22 -20.67 20.08
CA LYS A 44 -43.08 -19.77 19.94
C LYS A 44 -42.88 -19.63 18.44
N ALA A 45 -43.06 -18.42 17.90
CA ALA A 45 -42.68 -18.15 16.52
C ALA A 45 -41.23 -18.68 16.32
N PRO A 46 -40.92 -19.32 15.18
CA PRO A 46 -39.55 -19.73 14.94
C PRO A 46 -38.65 -18.50 15.08
N GLU A 47 -37.69 -18.58 15.95
CA GLU A 47 -36.59 -17.61 15.99
C GLU A 47 -36.02 -17.60 14.57
N ALA A 48 -36.02 -16.42 13.92
CA ALA A 48 -35.34 -16.27 12.64
C ALA A 48 -33.90 -16.74 12.86
N GLU A 49 -33.44 -17.68 12.05
CA GLU A 49 -32.05 -18.12 12.09
C GLU A 49 -31.18 -16.86 11.90
N ALA A 50 -30.20 -16.67 12.78
CA ALA A 50 -29.27 -15.57 12.68
C ALA A 50 -28.52 -15.67 11.36
N PHE A 51 -28.25 -14.54 10.72
CA PHE A 51 -27.46 -14.50 9.49
C PHE A 51 -26.12 -15.19 9.69
N GLN A 52 -25.67 -15.97 8.71
CA GLN A 52 -24.35 -16.60 8.70
C GLN A 52 -23.68 -16.27 7.37
N LEU A 53 -22.43 -15.79 7.43
CA LEU A 53 -21.60 -15.51 6.27
C LEU A 53 -21.03 -16.83 5.74
N ASP A 54 -21.58 -17.36 4.64
CA ASP A 54 -21.11 -18.63 4.08
C ASP A 54 -19.73 -18.51 3.44
N THR A 55 -19.47 -17.39 2.76
CA THR A 55 -18.24 -17.15 1.99
C THR A 55 -17.79 -15.71 2.20
N LEU A 56 -16.48 -15.53 2.40
CA LEU A 56 -15.81 -14.25 2.39
C LEU A 56 -14.92 -14.14 1.16
N LYS A 57 -15.31 -13.29 0.21
CA LYS A 57 -14.55 -12.99 -1.00
C LYS A 57 -13.65 -11.81 -0.79
N MET A 58 -12.34 -12.05 -0.90
CA MET A 58 -11.30 -11.06 -0.68
C MET A 58 -10.52 -10.78 -1.96
N VAL A 59 -10.30 -9.50 -2.26
CA VAL A 59 -9.40 -9.07 -3.35
C VAL A 59 -8.18 -8.37 -2.77
N VAL A 60 -6.99 -8.88 -3.14
CA VAL A 60 -5.71 -8.37 -2.67
C VAL A 60 -4.76 -8.06 -3.82
N ASN A 61 -3.88 -7.09 -3.63
CA ASN A 61 -2.76 -6.90 -4.53
C ASN A 61 -1.61 -7.85 -4.15
N GLY A 62 -0.66 -8.10 -5.03
CA GLY A 62 0.42 -9.07 -4.87
C GLY A 62 1.26 -9.00 -3.58
N THR A 63 0.84 -8.22 -2.58
CA THR A 63 1.56 -8.07 -1.31
C THR A 63 1.40 -9.26 -0.36
N LEU A 64 0.42 -10.14 -0.59
CA LEU A 64 0.24 -11.38 0.17
C LEU A 64 0.99 -12.59 -0.40
N THR A 65 1.83 -12.40 -1.40
CA THR A 65 2.56 -13.48 -2.09
C THR A 65 3.37 -14.37 -1.15
N ALA A 66 3.89 -13.84 -0.06
CA ALA A 66 4.66 -14.63 0.89
C ALA A 66 3.84 -15.71 1.60
N THR A 67 2.53 -15.54 1.70
CA THR A 67 1.60 -16.52 2.29
C THR A 67 0.91 -17.37 1.25
N THR A 68 0.84 -16.91 -0.01
CA THR A 68 0.08 -17.56 -1.07
C THR A 68 0.91 -18.49 -1.96
N ASP A 69 2.21 -18.24 -2.13
CA ASP A 69 3.02 -18.97 -3.11
C ASP A 69 3.16 -20.48 -2.85
N ASN A 70 3.18 -20.93 -1.58
CA ASN A 70 3.30 -22.36 -1.25
C ASN A 70 2.55 -22.79 0.00
N GLY A 71 1.64 -22.00 0.48
CA GLY A 71 0.93 -22.31 1.71
C GLY A 71 -0.47 -21.73 1.75
N GLN A 72 -0.99 -21.29 0.59
CA GLN A 72 -2.31 -20.68 0.52
C GLN A 72 -3.40 -21.62 1.03
N GLU A 73 -3.43 -22.85 0.55
CA GLU A 73 -4.42 -23.85 0.99
C GLU A 73 -4.33 -24.11 2.51
N ALA A 74 -3.11 -24.18 3.05
CA ALA A 74 -2.92 -24.39 4.48
C ALA A 74 -3.28 -23.13 5.29
N PHE A 75 -2.99 -21.94 4.76
CA PHE A 75 -3.39 -20.68 5.36
C PHE A 75 -4.91 -20.53 5.41
N GLU A 76 -5.59 -20.76 4.28
CA GLU A 76 -7.04 -20.71 4.18
C GLU A 76 -7.69 -21.69 5.16
N ALA A 77 -7.26 -22.97 5.15
CA ALA A 77 -7.82 -23.98 6.06
C ALA A 77 -7.62 -23.67 7.56
N GLN A 78 -6.47 -23.10 7.94
CA GLN A 78 -6.22 -22.70 9.32
C GLN A 78 -7.00 -21.43 9.69
N TRP A 79 -7.12 -20.48 8.78
CA TRP A 79 -7.93 -19.28 8.96
C TRP A 79 -9.40 -19.64 9.12
N GLU A 80 -9.95 -20.47 8.24
CA GLU A 80 -11.35 -20.96 8.29
C GLU A 80 -11.65 -21.66 9.61
N THR A 81 -10.71 -22.49 10.09
CA THR A 81 -10.85 -23.15 11.38
C THR A 81 -10.89 -22.14 12.53
N ALA A 82 -9.95 -21.21 12.57
CA ALA A 82 -9.85 -20.23 13.63
C ALA A 82 -11.02 -19.24 13.64
N VAL A 83 -11.46 -18.81 12.45
CA VAL A 83 -12.62 -17.91 12.31
C VAL A 83 -13.91 -18.63 12.64
N ALA A 84 -14.07 -19.89 12.24
CA ALA A 84 -15.26 -20.68 12.62
C ALA A 84 -15.40 -20.85 14.15
N GLU A 85 -14.29 -20.97 14.88
CA GLU A 85 -14.32 -21.00 16.35
C GLU A 85 -14.81 -19.68 16.94
N LYS A 86 -14.47 -18.54 16.32
CA LYS A 86 -14.89 -17.20 16.76
C LYS A 86 -16.33 -16.89 16.39
N MET A 87 -16.71 -17.16 15.16
CA MET A 87 -18.04 -16.83 14.59
C MET A 87 -19.11 -17.82 15.05
N GLY A 88 -18.73 -19.04 15.45
CA GLY A 88 -19.66 -20.12 15.78
C GLY A 88 -20.26 -20.83 14.57
N TYR A 89 -19.80 -20.51 13.36
CA TYR A 89 -20.18 -21.14 12.08
C TYR A 89 -19.01 -21.08 11.08
N ALA A 90 -19.04 -21.92 10.06
CA ALA A 90 -17.99 -21.99 9.06
C ALA A 90 -18.08 -20.81 8.07
N VAL A 91 -16.95 -20.27 7.69
CA VAL A 91 -16.79 -19.24 6.64
C VAL A 91 -15.76 -19.73 5.64
N ASP A 92 -16.12 -19.84 4.36
CA ASP A 92 -15.22 -20.20 3.25
C ASP A 92 -14.46 -18.95 2.79
N LEU A 93 -13.12 -18.96 2.90
CA LEU A 93 -12.27 -17.83 2.50
C LEU A 93 -11.85 -17.96 1.04
N GLN A 94 -12.22 -17.04 0.20
CA GLN A 94 -11.85 -16.99 -1.21
C GLN A 94 -10.98 -15.77 -1.49
N ILE A 95 -9.68 -15.97 -1.69
CA ILE A 95 -8.72 -14.91 -1.99
C ILE A 95 -8.47 -14.84 -3.50
N GLN A 96 -8.79 -13.71 -4.10
CA GLN A 96 -8.41 -13.35 -5.46
C GLN A 96 -7.27 -12.34 -5.42
N GLN A 97 -6.15 -12.69 -6.04
CA GLN A 97 -4.96 -11.87 -6.08
C GLN A 97 -4.74 -11.30 -7.47
N PHE A 98 -4.46 -10.00 -7.56
CA PHE A 98 -3.99 -9.36 -8.78
C PHE A 98 -2.54 -8.91 -8.64
N ASP A 99 -1.84 -8.83 -9.76
CA ASP A 99 -0.48 -8.30 -9.80
C ASP A 99 -0.44 -6.85 -9.30
N HIS A 100 0.55 -6.54 -8.50
CA HIS A 100 0.71 -5.21 -7.91
C HIS A 100 0.71 -4.08 -8.94
N SER A 101 1.44 -4.25 -10.05
CA SER A 101 1.54 -3.22 -11.11
C SER A 101 0.25 -2.95 -11.89
N GLY A 102 -0.71 -3.90 -11.86
CA GLY A 102 -1.99 -3.79 -12.57
C GLY A 102 -3.20 -3.76 -11.63
N TYR A 103 -2.97 -3.60 -10.33
CA TYR A 103 -4.00 -3.75 -9.32
C TYR A 103 -5.13 -2.72 -9.46
N ASN A 104 -4.79 -1.44 -9.58
CA ASN A 104 -5.79 -0.37 -9.69
C ASN A 104 -6.68 -0.54 -10.94
N ASP A 105 -6.11 -0.94 -12.06
CA ASP A 105 -6.87 -1.24 -13.28
C ASP A 105 -7.77 -2.47 -13.09
N ALA A 106 -7.32 -3.47 -12.34
CA ALA A 106 -8.13 -4.65 -12.06
C ALA A 106 -9.33 -4.31 -11.17
N VAL A 107 -9.10 -3.51 -10.14
CA VAL A 107 -10.18 -2.99 -9.28
C VAL A 107 -11.17 -2.14 -10.08
N GLY A 108 -10.68 -1.22 -10.92
CA GLY A 108 -11.54 -0.44 -11.81
C GLY A 108 -12.45 -1.31 -12.69
N ARG A 109 -11.93 -2.44 -13.20
CA ARG A 109 -12.74 -3.41 -13.95
C ARG A 109 -13.78 -4.13 -13.09
N LEU A 110 -13.46 -4.52 -11.86
CA LEU A 110 -14.43 -5.11 -10.92
C LEU A 110 -15.59 -4.13 -10.66
N PHE A 111 -15.29 -2.86 -10.41
CA PHE A 111 -16.30 -1.83 -10.22
C PHE A 111 -17.16 -1.60 -11.49
N ALA A 112 -16.54 -1.54 -12.66
CA ALA A 112 -17.25 -1.38 -13.92
C ALA A 112 -18.14 -2.58 -14.27
N SER A 113 -17.77 -3.79 -13.88
CA SER A 113 -18.55 -5.01 -14.10
C SER A 113 -19.57 -5.31 -12.98
N GLN A 114 -19.50 -4.57 -11.87
CA GLN A 114 -20.30 -4.82 -10.65
C GLN A 114 -20.07 -6.23 -10.06
N ASP A 115 -18.87 -6.80 -10.27
CA ASP A 115 -18.46 -8.07 -9.67
C ASP A 115 -17.66 -7.78 -8.40
N TYR A 116 -18.38 -7.35 -7.38
CA TYR A 116 -17.77 -6.88 -6.14
C TYR A 116 -17.32 -8.05 -5.24
N PRO A 117 -16.12 -7.98 -4.64
CA PRO A 117 -15.79 -8.81 -3.50
C PRO A 117 -16.50 -8.28 -2.24
N ASP A 118 -16.42 -9.04 -1.15
CA ASP A 118 -16.88 -8.55 0.16
C ASP A 118 -15.89 -7.55 0.75
N VAL A 119 -14.59 -7.83 0.59
CA VAL A 119 -13.51 -7.00 1.12
C VAL A 119 -12.37 -6.87 0.12
N MET A 120 -11.76 -5.69 0.07
CA MET A 120 -10.57 -5.46 -0.74
C MET A 120 -9.63 -4.44 -0.10
N VAL A 121 -8.36 -4.48 -0.52
CA VAL A 121 -7.41 -3.43 -0.16
C VAL A 121 -7.40 -2.35 -1.24
N MET A 122 -7.44 -1.10 -0.84
CA MET A 122 -7.34 0.07 -1.74
C MET A 122 -6.08 0.87 -1.44
N SER A 123 -5.51 1.50 -2.48
CA SER A 123 -4.58 2.60 -2.26
C SER A 123 -5.32 3.81 -1.69
N ALA A 124 -4.59 4.73 -1.08
CA ALA A 124 -5.18 5.96 -0.54
C ALA A 124 -5.95 6.77 -1.59
N ASP A 125 -5.43 6.85 -2.81
CA ASP A 125 -6.10 7.55 -3.92
C ASP A 125 -7.44 6.89 -4.28
N MET A 126 -7.47 5.56 -4.37
CA MET A 126 -8.72 4.83 -4.61
C MET A 126 -9.70 5.01 -3.45
N TYR A 127 -9.22 4.91 -2.22
CA TYR A 127 -10.05 5.15 -1.05
C TYR A 127 -10.65 6.56 -1.06
N ALA A 128 -9.84 7.59 -1.34
CA ALA A 128 -10.32 8.96 -1.44
C ALA A 128 -11.40 9.13 -2.52
N GLN A 129 -11.26 8.41 -3.64
CA GLN A 129 -12.24 8.43 -4.75
C GLN A 129 -13.54 7.73 -4.38
N TYR A 130 -13.49 6.55 -3.76
CA TYR A 130 -14.66 5.71 -3.56
C TYR A 130 -15.38 5.94 -2.22
N ALA A 131 -14.71 6.41 -1.18
CA ALA A 131 -15.34 6.65 0.12
C ALA A 131 -16.60 7.54 0.07
N PRO A 132 -16.66 8.64 -0.73
CA PRO A 132 -17.85 9.48 -0.79
C PRO A 132 -18.97 8.94 -1.70
N THR A 133 -18.78 7.82 -2.39
CA THR A 133 -19.71 7.36 -3.45
C THR A 133 -20.89 6.53 -2.94
N GLY A 134 -20.84 6.04 -1.70
CA GLY A 134 -21.80 5.11 -1.14
C GLY A 134 -21.62 3.66 -1.60
N LEU A 135 -20.48 3.33 -2.21
CA LEU A 135 -20.09 1.95 -2.56
C LEU A 135 -19.35 1.24 -1.44
N LEU A 136 -18.84 1.99 -0.47
CA LEU A 136 -18.12 1.46 0.68
C LEU A 136 -18.98 1.55 1.92
N TRP A 137 -18.99 0.48 2.68
CA TRP A 137 -19.74 0.40 3.92
C TRP A 137 -19.18 1.36 4.98
N ASP A 138 -20.10 2.05 5.68
CA ASP A 138 -19.79 2.88 6.83
C ASP A 138 -19.56 2.00 8.05
N MET A 139 -18.30 1.66 8.32
CA MET A 139 -17.90 0.80 9.42
C MET A 139 -17.68 1.54 10.75
N THR A 140 -18.09 2.82 10.86
CA THR A 140 -17.79 3.65 12.03
C THR A 140 -18.26 2.98 13.33
N GLU A 141 -19.50 2.51 13.37
CA GLU A 141 -20.07 1.89 14.58
C GLU A 141 -19.38 0.57 14.92
N ALA A 142 -19.11 -0.28 13.91
CA ALA A 142 -18.40 -1.53 14.10
C ALA A 142 -16.97 -1.29 14.62
N TYR A 143 -16.27 -0.34 14.01
CA TYR A 143 -14.91 0.05 14.42
C TYR A 143 -14.89 0.61 15.86
N ASP A 144 -15.78 1.54 16.20
CA ASP A 144 -15.80 2.17 17.52
C ASP A 144 -16.15 1.18 18.63
N ASN A 145 -16.89 0.10 18.34
CA ASN A 145 -17.25 -0.95 19.27
C ASN A 145 -16.32 -2.18 19.26
N ALA A 146 -15.33 -2.23 18.35
CA ALA A 146 -14.46 -3.38 18.19
C ALA A 146 -13.62 -3.69 19.44
N GLU A 147 -13.44 -4.96 19.75
CA GLU A 147 -12.69 -5.42 20.94
C GLU A 147 -11.22 -5.00 20.91
N PHE A 148 -10.63 -4.85 19.73
CA PHE A 148 -9.24 -4.45 19.58
C PHE A 148 -8.96 -2.98 19.93
N GLN A 149 -9.98 -2.13 20.06
CA GLN A 149 -9.81 -0.69 20.35
C GLN A 149 -8.93 -0.42 21.56
N SER A 150 -9.12 -1.17 22.64
CA SER A 150 -8.34 -1.01 23.87
C SER A 150 -6.86 -1.41 23.74
N ARG A 151 -6.49 -2.06 22.63
CA ARG A 151 -5.16 -2.58 22.35
C ARG A 151 -4.45 -1.83 21.24
N MET A 152 -5.13 -0.90 20.56
CA MET A 152 -4.55 -0.14 19.46
C MET A 152 -3.38 0.72 19.93
N ALA A 153 -2.22 0.50 19.34
CA ALA A 153 -1.03 1.32 19.58
C ALA A 153 -1.08 2.67 18.83
N LEU A 154 -1.78 2.72 17.68
CA LEU A 154 -1.77 3.83 16.74
C LEU A 154 -3.21 4.19 16.26
N PRO A 155 -4.12 4.60 17.15
CA PRO A 155 -5.52 4.87 16.77
C PRO A 155 -5.67 6.04 15.79
N ALA A 156 -4.71 6.97 15.76
CA ALA A 156 -4.77 8.15 14.90
C ALA A 156 -4.77 7.82 13.39
N ILE A 157 -4.26 6.64 12.98
CA ILE A 157 -4.27 6.21 11.57
C ILE A 157 -5.70 6.17 11.03
N ASN A 158 -6.60 5.49 11.75
CA ASN A 158 -7.98 5.32 11.31
C ASN A 158 -8.81 6.59 11.52
N GLU A 159 -8.47 7.43 12.50
CA GLU A 159 -9.09 8.75 12.62
C GLU A 159 -8.81 9.64 11.39
N ALA A 160 -7.61 9.57 10.83
CA ALA A 160 -7.26 10.32 9.63
C ALA A 160 -7.99 9.84 8.36
N LEU A 161 -8.47 8.61 8.35
CA LEU A 161 -9.24 8.05 7.22
C LEU A 161 -10.70 8.51 7.20
N LYS A 162 -11.24 9.08 8.30
CA LYS A 162 -12.64 9.49 8.36
C LYS A 162 -12.94 10.59 7.33
N LYS A 163 -14.05 10.43 6.61
CA LYS A 163 -14.63 11.43 5.71
C LYS A 163 -15.97 11.87 6.29
N ASP A 164 -16.15 13.16 6.52
CA ASP A 164 -17.35 13.71 7.17
C ASP A 164 -17.73 13.01 8.50
N GLY A 165 -16.72 12.58 9.26
CA GLY A 165 -16.88 11.88 10.53
C GLY A 165 -17.20 10.39 10.42
N LYS A 166 -17.20 9.82 9.22
CA LYS A 166 -17.48 8.41 8.95
C LYS A 166 -16.23 7.67 8.48
N LEU A 167 -16.07 6.43 8.92
CA LEU A 167 -14.99 5.54 8.55
C LEU A 167 -15.48 4.53 7.50
N TYR A 168 -14.95 4.62 6.29
CA TYR A 168 -15.29 3.73 5.18
C TYR A 168 -14.21 2.68 4.88
N GLY A 169 -13.18 2.61 5.69
CA GLY A 169 -12.11 1.66 5.52
C GLY A 169 -11.15 1.64 6.70
N PHE A 170 -10.43 0.56 6.84
CA PHE A 170 -9.55 0.28 7.97
C PHE A 170 -8.11 0.08 7.51
N ALA A 171 -7.17 0.77 8.16
CA ALA A 171 -5.74 0.56 7.98
C ALA A 171 -5.14 -0.08 9.24
N PRO A 172 -4.57 -1.29 9.14
CA PRO A 172 -3.99 -1.98 10.30
C PRO A 172 -2.66 -1.39 10.76
N THR A 173 -1.98 -0.65 9.88
CA THR A 173 -0.65 -0.08 10.14
C THR A 173 -0.48 1.21 9.37
N TYR A 174 0.56 1.98 9.72
CA TYR A 174 1.01 3.07 8.87
C TYR A 174 1.33 2.56 7.46
N GLY A 175 1.24 3.46 6.51
CA GLY A 175 1.96 3.32 5.26
C GLY A 175 3.45 3.17 5.55
N ASN A 176 4.20 3.00 4.50
CA ASN A 176 5.64 3.00 4.58
C ASN A 176 6.16 4.13 3.68
N GLY A 177 7.41 4.50 3.82
CA GLY A 177 8.05 5.48 2.97
C GLY A 177 9.46 5.08 2.63
N CYS A 178 10.11 5.90 1.83
CA CYS A 178 11.48 5.67 1.43
C CYS A 178 12.44 6.41 2.35
N VAL A 179 13.59 5.78 2.58
CA VAL A 179 14.76 6.39 3.21
C VAL A 179 15.95 6.23 2.29
N THR A 180 16.96 7.06 2.43
CA THR A 180 18.17 6.94 1.64
C THR A 180 19.16 6.02 2.34
N TYR A 181 19.46 4.88 1.71
CA TYR A 181 20.50 3.94 2.10
C TYR A 181 21.80 4.27 1.38
N VAL A 182 22.92 4.07 2.07
CA VAL A 182 24.26 4.25 1.51
C VAL A 182 25.12 3.05 1.89
N LYS A 183 25.92 2.58 0.97
CA LYS A 183 26.94 1.54 1.23
C LYS A 183 28.00 2.08 2.18
N GLN A 184 28.14 1.48 3.36
CA GLN A 184 29.07 1.95 4.39
C GLN A 184 30.52 1.91 3.90
N ALA A 185 30.93 0.86 3.18
CA ALA A 185 32.30 0.76 2.67
C ALA A 185 32.64 1.88 1.68
N TRP A 186 31.64 2.36 0.92
CA TRP A 186 31.85 3.50 0.01
C TRP A 186 32.05 4.80 0.78
N LEU A 187 31.30 5.00 1.86
CA LEU A 187 31.52 6.13 2.78
C LEU A 187 32.92 6.09 3.39
N ASP A 188 33.33 4.91 3.87
CA ASP A 188 34.63 4.69 4.45
C ASP A 188 35.77 4.94 3.44
N ALA A 189 35.62 4.47 2.20
CA ALA A 189 36.56 4.63 1.11
C ALA A 189 36.82 6.11 0.74
N VAL A 190 35.75 6.93 0.77
CA VAL A 190 35.85 8.38 0.47
C VAL A 190 36.05 9.23 1.74
N GLY A 191 36.12 8.62 2.93
CA GLY A 191 36.35 9.29 4.20
C GLY A 191 35.20 10.17 4.69
N ILE A 192 33.98 9.85 4.34
CA ILE A 192 32.76 10.56 4.76
C ILE A 192 32.06 9.77 5.86
N ASN A 193 31.58 10.46 6.90
CA ASN A 193 30.75 9.86 7.92
C ASN A 193 29.27 10.20 7.64
N ALA A 194 28.39 9.18 7.61
CA ALA A 194 26.96 9.37 7.37
C ALA A 194 26.30 10.41 8.30
N ALA A 195 26.76 10.50 9.55
CA ALA A 195 26.27 11.48 10.53
C ALA A 195 26.63 12.95 10.22
N ASP A 196 27.58 13.18 9.33
CA ASP A 196 28.02 14.51 8.92
C ASP A 196 27.24 15.03 7.69
N ILE A 197 26.47 14.17 7.04
CA ILE A 197 25.60 14.53 5.90
C ILE A 197 24.32 15.14 6.49
N LYS A 198 24.23 16.47 6.46
CA LYS A 198 23.14 17.25 7.08
C LYS A 198 22.39 18.15 6.13
N THR A 199 23.05 18.61 5.06
CA THR A 199 22.49 19.50 4.06
C THR A 199 22.46 18.83 2.69
N PHE A 200 21.70 19.42 1.75
CA PHE A 200 21.75 18.94 0.37
C PHE A 200 23.16 19.06 -0.23
N ALA A 201 23.92 20.10 0.15
CA ALA A 201 25.29 20.25 -0.29
C ALA A 201 26.17 19.08 0.18
N ASP A 202 26.05 18.67 1.46
CA ASP A 202 26.81 17.51 1.99
C ASP A 202 26.40 16.22 1.25
N TYR A 203 25.11 16.03 1.00
CA TYR A 203 24.59 14.89 0.23
C TYR A 203 25.14 14.88 -1.20
N TYR A 204 25.12 16.03 -1.87
CA TYR A 204 25.60 16.14 -3.24
C TYR A 204 27.12 15.92 -3.33
N ASP A 205 27.89 16.48 -2.39
CA ASP A 205 29.34 16.27 -2.30
C ASP A 205 29.67 14.79 -2.07
N MET A 206 28.88 14.07 -1.28
CA MET A 206 28.99 12.61 -1.12
C MET A 206 28.79 11.89 -2.46
N LEU A 207 27.73 12.22 -3.20
CA LEU A 207 27.46 11.60 -4.51
C LEU A 207 28.60 11.85 -5.49
N LEU A 208 29.15 13.07 -5.52
CA LEU A 208 30.30 13.42 -6.34
C LEU A 208 31.58 12.69 -5.90
N ALA A 209 31.78 12.51 -4.61
CA ALA A 209 32.91 11.74 -4.09
C ALA A 209 32.84 10.27 -4.53
N PHE A 210 31.64 9.70 -4.58
CA PHE A 210 31.43 8.35 -5.12
C PHE A 210 31.72 8.27 -6.62
N HIS A 211 31.33 9.28 -7.39
CA HIS A 211 31.60 9.29 -8.83
C HIS A 211 33.08 9.52 -9.16
N ASN A 212 33.70 10.49 -8.52
CA ASN A 212 35.07 10.92 -8.86
C ASN A 212 36.16 10.03 -8.25
N GLY A 213 35.81 9.20 -7.25
CA GLY A 213 36.73 8.27 -6.61
C GLY A 213 36.69 6.86 -7.19
N ASP A 214 37.22 5.94 -6.43
CA ASP A 214 37.16 4.49 -6.65
C ASP A 214 36.56 3.83 -5.38
N PRO A 215 35.27 4.12 -5.05
CA PRO A 215 34.69 3.67 -3.79
C PRO A 215 34.38 2.17 -3.78
N ASP A 216 34.26 1.53 -4.93
CA ASP A 216 34.04 0.10 -5.07
C ASP A 216 35.35 -0.71 -5.19
N GLY A 217 36.50 -0.02 -5.27
CA GLY A 217 37.82 -0.63 -5.21
C GLY A 217 38.20 -1.45 -6.44
N ASP A 218 37.62 -1.20 -7.60
CA ASP A 218 37.93 -1.90 -8.86
C ASP A 218 39.22 -1.35 -9.54
N GLY A 219 39.74 -0.25 -9.03
CA GLY A 219 40.95 0.42 -9.53
C GLY A 219 40.67 1.42 -10.66
N VAL A 220 39.42 1.79 -10.89
CA VAL A 220 39.01 2.71 -11.96
C VAL A 220 38.20 3.87 -11.38
N GLU A 221 38.83 5.04 -11.30
CA GLU A 221 38.15 6.27 -10.89
C GLU A 221 37.12 6.73 -11.96
N GLY A 222 35.99 7.31 -11.53
CA GLY A 222 34.99 7.92 -12.41
C GLY A 222 34.11 6.94 -13.20
N ASN A 223 34.09 5.66 -12.84
CA ASN A 223 33.28 4.64 -13.50
C ASN A 223 32.01 4.28 -12.70
N THR A 224 31.82 4.85 -11.53
CA THR A 224 30.68 4.66 -10.65
C THR A 224 29.77 5.88 -10.62
N TYR A 225 28.57 5.74 -10.05
CA TYR A 225 27.64 6.86 -9.86
C TYR A 225 27.27 6.99 -8.37
N GLY A 226 26.86 8.19 -7.97
CA GLY A 226 26.40 8.44 -6.62
C GLY A 226 25.11 7.69 -6.33
N VAL A 227 24.08 7.89 -7.16
CA VAL A 227 22.74 7.36 -6.94
C VAL A 227 22.04 6.99 -8.24
N ILE A 228 21.13 6.01 -8.16
CA ILE A 228 20.12 5.71 -9.18
C ILE A 228 18.74 5.72 -8.55
N ALA A 229 17.72 6.10 -9.32
CA ALA A 229 16.31 5.95 -8.96
C ALA A 229 15.53 5.25 -10.09
N ALA A 230 14.29 4.88 -9.84
CA ALA A 230 13.40 4.31 -10.84
C ALA A 230 12.56 5.41 -11.51
N GLY A 231 13.17 6.13 -12.41
CA GLY A 231 12.62 7.35 -12.99
C GLY A 231 12.83 8.57 -12.09
N TYR A 232 12.60 9.75 -12.65
CA TYR A 232 12.74 11.01 -11.91
C TYR A 232 11.47 11.42 -11.16
N LEU A 233 10.30 10.94 -11.59
CA LEU A 233 9.02 11.29 -10.99
C LEU A 233 8.37 10.14 -10.22
N GLY A 234 9.02 8.98 -10.15
CA GLY A 234 8.46 7.77 -9.57
C GLY A 234 7.27 7.23 -10.38
N ASN A 235 7.27 5.94 -10.64
CA ASN A 235 6.23 5.27 -11.43
C ASN A 235 5.36 4.32 -10.59
N GLU A 236 5.76 4.00 -9.36
CA GLU A 236 5.01 3.10 -8.48
C GLU A 236 4.17 3.87 -7.45
N ALA A 237 4.75 4.92 -6.90
CA ALA A 237 4.06 5.82 -5.99
C ALA A 237 4.82 7.14 -5.95
N PRO A 238 4.13 8.26 -5.67
CA PRO A 238 4.76 9.58 -5.78
C PRO A 238 6.01 9.76 -4.92
N TYR A 239 6.29 8.95 -3.92
CA TYR A 239 7.45 9.12 -3.04
C TYR A 239 8.42 7.96 -3.05
N THR A 240 8.19 6.93 -3.84
CA THR A 240 8.96 5.68 -3.76
C THR A 240 10.36 5.83 -4.30
N ASN A 241 10.57 6.71 -5.26
CA ASN A 241 11.82 6.84 -5.99
C ASN A 241 12.30 8.29 -6.05
N TYR A 242 11.84 9.12 -5.15
CA TYR A 242 12.26 10.50 -5.13
C TYR A 242 13.71 10.65 -4.77
N LEU A 243 14.36 11.48 -5.56
CA LEU A 243 15.64 12.07 -5.24
C LEU A 243 15.40 13.26 -4.30
N PRO A 244 16.33 13.55 -3.36
CA PRO A 244 16.17 14.65 -2.40
C PRO A 244 15.90 16.02 -3.03
N GLU A 245 16.24 16.19 -4.30
CA GLU A 245 15.98 17.40 -5.07
C GLU A 245 14.51 17.79 -5.10
N PHE A 246 13.60 16.81 -5.12
CA PHE A 246 12.15 17.07 -5.10
C PHE A 246 11.56 17.27 -3.71
N TRP A 247 12.30 17.00 -2.65
CA TRP A 247 11.79 17.11 -1.29
C TRP A 247 12.00 18.51 -0.68
N GLN A 248 12.80 19.34 -1.32
CA GLN A 248 13.12 20.69 -0.88
C GLN A 248 12.05 21.71 -1.31
N ASP A 249 10.83 21.62 -0.80
CA ASP A 249 9.67 22.41 -1.22
C ASP A 249 9.16 22.10 -2.65
N ALA A 250 9.81 21.21 -3.36
CA ALA A 250 9.47 20.81 -4.71
C ALA A 250 8.71 19.49 -4.72
N TYR A 251 7.40 19.53 -4.75
CA TYR A 251 6.59 18.31 -4.78
C TYR A 251 5.79 18.27 -6.09
N PRO A 252 6.10 17.36 -7.03
CA PRO A 252 5.57 17.40 -8.39
C PRO A 252 4.16 16.79 -8.52
N ALA A 253 3.27 17.05 -7.56
CA ALA A 253 1.90 16.56 -7.52
C ALA A 253 0.88 17.69 -7.38
N ILE A 254 -0.39 17.37 -7.49
CA ILE A 254 -1.48 18.27 -7.09
C ILE A 254 -1.52 18.30 -5.57
N LEU A 255 -1.40 19.48 -4.99
CA LEU A 255 -1.25 19.70 -3.56
C LEU A 255 -2.28 20.70 -3.05
N MET A 256 -2.55 20.64 -1.76
CA MET A 256 -3.37 21.60 -1.04
C MET A 256 -2.47 22.49 -0.17
N ASP A 257 -2.65 23.81 -0.26
CA ASP A 257 -1.93 24.75 0.58
C ASP A 257 -2.51 24.85 2.01
N GLU A 258 -1.87 25.62 2.87
CA GLU A 258 -2.29 25.86 4.25
C GLU A 258 -3.68 26.53 4.40
N ASN A 259 -4.21 27.11 3.32
CA ASN A 259 -5.53 27.74 3.28
C ASN A 259 -6.60 26.79 2.72
N GLY A 260 -6.25 25.55 2.41
CA GLY A 260 -7.15 24.57 1.83
C GLY A 260 -7.36 24.71 0.33
N VAL A 261 -6.49 25.43 -0.38
CA VAL A 261 -6.59 25.67 -1.82
C VAL A 261 -5.66 24.71 -2.58
N TRP A 262 -6.24 23.98 -3.52
CA TRP A 262 -5.49 23.04 -4.36
C TRP A 262 -4.75 23.76 -5.48
N TYR A 263 -3.52 23.35 -5.75
CA TYR A 263 -2.66 23.88 -6.79
C TYR A 263 -1.80 22.79 -7.45
N ASP A 264 -1.24 23.08 -8.62
CA ASP A 264 -0.29 22.20 -9.30
C ASP A 264 1.13 22.44 -8.79
N GLY A 265 1.62 21.54 -7.96
CA GLY A 265 2.98 21.60 -7.42
C GLY A 265 4.06 21.47 -8.49
N PHE A 266 3.76 20.83 -9.64
CA PHE A 266 4.72 20.69 -10.73
C PHE A 266 5.08 22.03 -11.39
N GLN A 267 4.17 23.03 -11.36
CA GLN A 267 4.40 24.35 -11.92
C GLN A 267 5.11 25.33 -10.97
N THR A 268 5.41 24.93 -9.74
CA THR A 268 6.07 25.81 -8.77
C THR A 268 7.51 26.11 -9.16
N GLN A 269 8.04 27.25 -8.68
CA GLN A 269 9.45 27.58 -8.89
C GLN A 269 10.37 26.55 -8.23
N ALA A 270 10.01 26.04 -7.05
CA ALA A 270 10.77 25.02 -6.36
C ALA A 270 10.93 23.73 -7.20
N THR A 271 9.88 23.29 -7.87
CA THR A 271 9.95 22.12 -8.77
C THR A 271 10.79 22.37 -10.01
N LYS A 272 10.70 23.58 -10.61
CA LYS A 272 11.59 23.97 -11.71
C LYS A 272 13.06 23.93 -11.30
N ASP A 273 13.36 24.50 -10.12
CA ASP A 273 14.73 24.50 -9.58
C ASP A 273 15.22 23.08 -9.27
N ALA A 274 14.33 22.20 -8.78
CA ALA A 274 14.64 20.80 -8.56
C ALA A 274 15.00 20.06 -9.87
N ILE A 275 14.23 20.29 -10.93
CA ILE A 275 14.50 19.69 -12.26
C ILE A 275 15.87 20.17 -12.82
N VAL A 276 16.21 21.44 -12.61
CA VAL A 276 17.52 21.97 -12.99
C VAL A 276 18.63 21.33 -12.16
N ARG A 277 18.44 21.11 -10.85
CA ARG A 277 19.40 20.38 -10.00
C ARG A 277 19.59 18.94 -10.46
N LEU A 278 18.52 18.24 -10.87
CA LEU A 278 18.63 16.89 -11.43
C LEU A 278 19.47 16.88 -12.72
N ALA A 279 19.23 17.83 -13.63
CA ALA A 279 20.03 17.96 -14.86
C ALA A 279 21.51 18.19 -14.56
N GLN A 280 21.82 19.01 -13.54
CA GLN A 280 23.19 19.21 -13.09
C GLN A 280 23.78 17.93 -12.49
N GLY A 281 23.01 17.20 -11.65
CA GLY A 281 23.46 15.94 -11.02
C GLY A 281 23.79 14.86 -12.05
N VAL A 282 23.00 14.74 -13.11
CA VAL A 282 23.31 13.82 -14.23
C VAL A 282 24.56 14.25 -14.98
N LYS A 283 24.71 15.53 -15.27
CA LYS A 283 25.87 16.09 -15.96
C LYS A 283 27.18 15.89 -15.18
N ASP A 284 27.13 16.01 -13.88
CA ASP A 284 28.29 15.89 -12.99
C ASP A 284 28.59 14.44 -12.59
N GLY A 285 27.76 13.46 -12.98
CA GLY A 285 27.91 12.05 -12.64
C GLY A 285 27.44 11.69 -11.22
N ALA A 286 26.83 12.63 -10.49
CA ALA A 286 26.21 12.33 -9.20
C ALA A 286 25.01 11.38 -9.34
N ILE A 287 24.26 11.53 -10.42
CA ILE A 287 23.07 10.73 -10.75
C ILE A 287 23.33 9.89 -11.99
N ASP A 288 23.03 8.59 -11.91
CA ASP A 288 23.12 7.70 -13.07
C ASP A 288 22.11 8.12 -14.16
N PRO A 289 22.55 8.39 -15.38
CA PRO A 289 21.67 8.80 -16.47
C PRO A 289 20.62 7.75 -16.83
N ASP A 290 20.86 6.47 -16.53
CA ASP A 290 19.87 5.40 -16.73
C ASP A 290 18.64 5.56 -15.82
N THR A 291 18.69 6.42 -14.80
CA THR A 291 17.53 6.79 -13.98
C THR A 291 16.31 7.15 -14.81
N PHE A 292 16.50 7.82 -15.96
CA PHE A 292 15.40 8.22 -16.82
C PHE A 292 14.54 7.04 -17.31
N ASN A 293 15.17 5.92 -17.63
CA ASN A 293 14.52 4.73 -18.17
C ASN A 293 14.46 3.56 -17.17
N ALA A 294 15.01 3.74 -15.96
CA ALA A 294 15.07 2.65 -15.00
C ALA A 294 13.67 2.35 -14.44
N THR A 295 13.33 1.08 -14.41
CA THR A 295 12.26 0.57 -13.56
C THR A 295 12.82 0.28 -12.17
N THR A 296 11.95 0.11 -11.17
CA THR A 296 12.35 -0.29 -9.81
C THR A 296 13.25 -1.53 -9.81
N LYS A 297 12.96 -2.50 -10.69
CA LYS A 297 13.78 -3.70 -10.82
C LYS A 297 15.20 -3.36 -11.33
N ILE A 298 15.31 -2.56 -12.39
CA ILE A 298 16.59 -2.16 -12.99
C ILE A 298 17.42 -1.36 -11.98
N ALA A 299 16.80 -0.39 -11.30
CA ALA A 299 17.47 0.42 -10.28
C ALA A 299 18.04 -0.45 -9.16
N ARG A 300 17.25 -1.41 -8.64
CA ARG A 300 17.72 -2.35 -7.62
C ARG A 300 18.86 -3.26 -8.12
N GLU A 301 18.74 -3.80 -9.32
CA GLU A 301 19.77 -4.67 -9.91
C GLU A 301 21.12 -3.92 -10.04
N LYS A 302 21.09 -2.67 -10.50
CA LYS A 302 22.28 -1.83 -10.57
C LYS A 302 22.85 -1.51 -9.19
N TRP A 303 22.02 -1.20 -8.23
CA TRP A 303 22.46 -0.90 -6.87
C TRP A 303 23.03 -2.12 -6.15
N PHE A 304 22.53 -3.34 -6.45
CA PHE A 304 23.10 -4.59 -5.92
C PHE A 304 24.46 -4.94 -6.52
N SER A 305 24.88 -4.30 -7.58
CA SER A 305 26.19 -4.54 -8.19
C SER A 305 27.29 -3.75 -7.47
N ASN A 306 28.52 -4.27 -7.54
CA ASN A 306 29.73 -3.64 -7.03
C ASN A 306 30.92 -4.04 -7.91
N ASN A 307 32.04 -3.33 -7.78
CA ASN A 307 33.29 -3.61 -8.50
C ASN A 307 33.11 -3.66 -10.02
N GLN A 308 32.26 -2.79 -10.57
CA GLN A 308 32.03 -2.69 -12.01
C GLN A 308 31.55 -1.30 -12.42
N THR A 309 31.76 -0.99 -13.68
CA THR A 309 31.25 0.26 -14.27
C THR A 309 29.74 0.39 -14.05
N GLY A 310 29.32 1.52 -13.51
CA GLY A 310 27.92 1.82 -13.23
C GLY A 310 27.43 1.34 -11.86
N SER A 311 28.33 0.87 -10.96
CA SER A 311 27.97 0.60 -9.56
C SER A 311 27.52 1.88 -8.86
N GLN A 312 26.64 1.73 -7.86
CA GLN A 312 25.94 2.80 -7.17
C GLN A 312 26.25 2.80 -5.68
N GLY A 313 26.44 4.00 -5.08
CA GLY A 313 26.73 4.15 -3.64
C GLY A 313 25.51 4.37 -2.78
N ALA A 314 24.52 5.10 -3.29
CA ALA A 314 23.29 5.45 -2.59
C ALA A 314 22.05 4.97 -3.32
N PHE A 315 20.97 4.72 -2.57
CA PHE A 315 19.68 4.30 -3.10
C PHE A 315 18.55 4.71 -2.16
N THR A 316 17.59 5.48 -2.64
CA THR A 316 16.40 5.82 -1.88
C THR A 316 15.33 4.78 -2.15
N TYR A 317 14.96 4.05 -1.09
CA TYR A 317 14.03 2.94 -1.23
C TYR A 317 13.24 2.71 0.06
N TRP A 318 12.25 1.82 0.00
CA TRP A 318 11.37 1.49 1.11
C TRP A 318 12.11 1.19 2.41
N ALA A 319 11.62 1.75 3.50
CA ALA A 319 12.10 1.51 4.85
C ALA A 319 11.66 0.15 5.42
N GLY A 320 11.94 -0.10 6.68
CA GLY A 320 11.47 -1.28 7.40
C GLY A 320 12.06 -2.58 6.89
N SER A 321 11.21 -3.52 6.47
CA SER A 321 11.63 -4.85 6.02
C SER A 321 12.56 -4.81 4.80
N TRP A 322 12.49 -3.74 4.01
CA TRP A 322 13.42 -3.56 2.89
C TRP A 322 14.85 -3.29 3.32
N TYR A 323 15.08 -2.71 4.49
CA TYR A 323 16.44 -2.58 5.03
C TYR A 323 17.12 -3.96 5.14
N GLN A 324 16.42 -4.94 5.70
CA GLN A 324 16.91 -6.31 5.75
C GLN A 324 17.04 -6.91 4.35
N THR A 325 16.01 -6.77 3.51
CA THR A 325 15.99 -7.33 2.15
C THR A 325 17.12 -6.77 1.29
N LEU A 326 17.40 -5.48 1.35
CA LEU A 326 18.49 -4.86 0.60
C LEU A 326 19.85 -5.38 1.07
N THR A 327 20.06 -5.48 2.39
CA THR A 327 21.30 -6.03 2.96
C THR A 327 21.50 -7.49 2.55
N ASP A 328 20.46 -8.33 2.67
CA ASP A 328 20.56 -9.75 2.30
C ASP A 328 20.88 -9.94 0.80
N ASN A 329 20.32 -9.10 -0.07
CA ASN A 329 20.61 -9.17 -1.50
C ASN A 329 22.03 -8.69 -1.83
N LEU A 330 22.57 -7.70 -1.13
CA LEU A 330 23.96 -7.31 -1.29
C LEU A 330 24.88 -8.47 -0.90
N ILE A 331 24.66 -9.09 0.25
CA ILE A 331 25.42 -10.27 0.70
C ILE A 331 25.31 -11.41 -0.34
N LYS A 332 24.10 -11.67 -0.87
CA LYS A 332 23.88 -12.69 -1.90
C LYS A 332 24.66 -12.42 -3.19
N ASN A 333 24.84 -11.16 -3.55
CA ASN A 333 25.62 -10.74 -4.72
C ASN A 333 27.11 -10.53 -4.40
N GLU A 334 27.61 -11.12 -3.30
CA GLU A 334 29.01 -11.04 -2.88
C GLU A 334 29.50 -9.62 -2.52
N VAL A 335 28.54 -8.73 -2.29
CA VAL A 335 28.80 -7.42 -1.72
C VAL A 335 28.57 -7.54 -0.22
N ASP A 336 29.61 -7.86 0.54
CA ASP A 336 29.55 -7.97 2.02
C ASP A 336 29.49 -6.56 2.61
N GLU A 337 28.29 -6.02 2.67
CA GLU A 337 28.09 -4.61 2.88
C GLU A 337 27.15 -4.32 4.05
N LYS A 338 27.56 -3.39 4.89
CA LYS A 338 26.65 -2.71 5.81
C LYS A 338 26.04 -1.51 5.12
N LEU A 339 24.80 -1.24 5.41
CA LEU A 339 24.12 -0.04 4.97
C LEU A 339 24.09 0.98 6.10
N ALA A 340 24.45 2.22 5.77
CA ALA A 340 24.08 3.38 6.54
C ALA A 340 22.70 3.86 6.06
N VAL A 341 21.87 4.35 6.97
CA VAL A 341 20.62 5.04 6.65
C VAL A 341 20.85 6.51 6.95
N LEU A 342 20.70 7.37 5.95
CA LEU A 342 20.88 8.81 6.14
C LEU A 342 19.72 9.41 6.93
N ALA A 343 20.02 10.27 7.89
CA ALA A 343 19.03 11.16 8.47
C ALA A 343 18.47 12.11 7.38
N PRO A 344 17.24 12.61 7.52
CA PRO A 344 16.74 13.64 6.62
C PRO A 344 17.71 14.83 6.58
N ILE A 345 18.08 15.26 5.38
CA ILE A 345 18.87 16.48 5.22
C ILE A 345 18.02 17.70 5.60
N GLU A 346 18.68 18.80 5.95
CA GLU A 346 18.00 19.99 6.48
C GLU A 346 16.90 20.52 5.56
N GLU A 347 17.18 20.58 4.26
CA GLU A 347 16.23 21.06 3.25
C GLU A 347 15.06 20.09 3.04
N LEU A 348 15.25 18.80 3.25
CA LEU A 348 14.20 17.80 3.23
C LEU A 348 13.31 17.89 4.48
N GLY A 349 13.90 18.18 5.62
CA GLY A 349 13.25 18.26 6.93
C GLY A 349 12.82 16.92 7.50
N ALA A 350 12.06 16.12 6.76
CA ALA A 350 11.62 14.78 7.16
C ALA A 350 11.38 13.91 5.93
N TYR A 351 11.42 12.59 6.11
CA TYR A 351 10.89 11.65 5.12
C TYR A 351 9.37 11.70 5.10
N ILE A 352 8.75 11.27 4.01
CA ILE A 352 7.30 11.25 3.88
C ILE A 352 6.76 9.85 4.13
N ASN A 353 5.88 9.74 5.12
CA ASN A 353 5.10 8.55 5.34
C ASN A 353 4.00 8.47 4.29
N ARG A 354 4.04 7.46 3.45
CA ARG A 354 2.97 7.17 2.51
C ARG A 354 1.71 6.79 3.27
N GLU A 355 0.56 7.25 2.78
CA GLU A 355 -0.73 6.79 3.30
C GLU A 355 -0.82 5.26 3.27
N ALA A 356 -1.38 4.69 4.33
CA ALA A 356 -1.53 3.25 4.45
C ALA A 356 -2.47 2.70 3.38
N PRO A 357 -2.23 1.48 2.87
CA PRO A 357 -3.27 0.74 2.17
C PRO A 357 -4.46 0.51 3.09
N VAL A 358 -5.67 0.70 2.55
CA VAL A 358 -6.92 0.69 3.31
C VAL A 358 -7.74 -0.53 2.95
N TRP A 359 -8.13 -1.33 3.93
CA TRP A 359 -9.11 -2.38 3.78
C TRP A 359 -10.51 -1.78 3.77
N VAL A 360 -11.28 -2.08 2.75
CA VAL A 360 -12.66 -1.61 2.62
C VAL A 360 -13.61 -2.79 2.50
N ILE A 361 -14.82 -2.63 3.05
CA ILE A 361 -15.93 -3.55 2.88
C ILE A 361 -16.89 -2.90 1.89
N ILE A 362 -17.30 -3.65 0.90
CA ILE A 362 -18.23 -3.15 -0.11
C ILE A 362 -19.64 -3.18 0.47
N ASP A 363 -20.37 -2.09 0.30
CA ASP A 363 -21.80 -1.98 0.63
C ASP A 363 -22.62 -2.62 -0.50
N ASP A 364 -23.43 -3.63 -0.22
CA ASP A 364 -24.24 -4.31 -1.23
C ASP A 364 -25.48 -3.51 -1.66
N GLY A 365 -25.75 -2.42 -0.96
CA GLY A 365 -26.78 -1.44 -1.31
C GLY A 365 -28.21 -1.87 -0.95
N ASP A 366 -28.38 -2.95 -0.18
CA ASP A 366 -29.70 -3.43 0.22
C ASP A 366 -30.27 -2.68 1.44
N GLY A 367 -29.41 -1.95 2.17
CA GLY A 367 -29.76 -1.17 3.35
C GLY A 367 -29.87 -2.00 4.64
N ASP A 368 -29.46 -3.28 4.59
CA ASP A 368 -29.31 -4.16 5.76
C ASP A 368 -27.83 -4.46 5.98
N ASN A 369 -27.21 -3.86 6.97
CA ASN A 369 -25.79 -3.98 7.26
C ASN A 369 -25.38 -5.32 7.89
N THR A 370 -26.24 -6.32 7.88
CA THR A 370 -26.00 -7.61 8.57
C THR A 370 -24.85 -8.37 7.92
N ARG A 371 -24.76 -8.34 6.60
CA ARG A 371 -23.67 -8.99 5.85
C ARG A 371 -22.35 -8.26 6.07
N GLU A 372 -22.33 -6.96 5.95
CA GLU A 372 -21.13 -6.14 6.10
C GLU A 372 -20.58 -6.23 7.52
N GLN A 373 -21.44 -6.25 8.54
CA GLN A 373 -21.02 -6.48 9.92
C GLN A 373 -20.41 -7.87 10.08
N ALA A 374 -20.99 -8.92 9.49
CA ALA A 374 -20.43 -10.25 9.55
C ALA A 374 -19.08 -10.35 8.83
N VAL A 375 -18.88 -9.61 7.73
CA VAL A 375 -17.59 -9.48 7.05
C VAL A 375 -16.58 -8.75 7.94
N PHE A 376 -16.98 -7.68 8.61
CA PHE A 376 -16.12 -6.96 9.56
C PHE A 376 -15.65 -7.88 10.69
N ASP A 377 -16.58 -8.61 11.32
CA ASP A 377 -16.28 -9.52 12.43
C ASP A 377 -15.36 -10.67 11.98
N ALA A 378 -15.67 -11.28 10.84
CA ALA A 378 -14.90 -12.41 10.30
C ALA A 378 -13.50 -12.00 9.83
N PHE A 379 -13.29 -10.76 9.37
CA PHE A 379 -12.03 -10.34 8.78
C PHE A 379 -11.30 -9.28 9.64
N ILE A 380 -11.86 -8.06 9.79
CA ILE A 380 -11.12 -6.96 10.43
C ILE A 380 -10.96 -7.20 11.92
N GLU A 381 -12.03 -7.56 12.62
CA GLU A 381 -11.98 -7.82 14.05
C GLU A 381 -11.14 -9.06 14.37
N SER A 382 -11.33 -10.14 13.62
CA SER A 382 -10.57 -11.36 13.80
C SER A 382 -9.08 -11.20 13.52
N MET A 383 -8.72 -10.42 12.49
CA MET A 383 -7.32 -10.15 12.11
C MET A 383 -6.55 -9.48 13.26
N LEU A 384 -7.23 -8.76 14.12
CA LEU A 384 -6.67 -8.01 15.24
C LEU A 384 -7.01 -8.65 16.59
N ASP A 385 -7.25 -9.95 16.63
CA ASP A 385 -7.62 -10.69 17.83
C ASP A 385 -6.50 -10.80 18.88
N GLY A 386 -5.26 -10.54 18.47
CA GLY A 386 -4.08 -10.68 19.32
C GLY A 386 -3.73 -12.14 19.60
N ASP A 387 -4.25 -13.08 18.85
CA ASP A 387 -4.12 -14.52 19.05
C ASP A 387 -3.92 -15.25 17.71
N VAL A 388 -4.65 -16.33 17.44
CA VAL A 388 -4.43 -17.25 16.32
C VAL A 388 -4.59 -16.55 14.97
N VAL A 389 -5.68 -15.78 14.75
CA VAL A 389 -5.93 -15.16 13.45
C VAL A 389 -4.92 -14.05 13.17
N GLN A 390 -4.59 -13.23 14.17
CA GLN A 390 -3.51 -12.25 14.03
C GLN A 390 -2.17 -12.91 13.70
N THR A 391 -1.86 -14.04 14.33
CA THR A 391 -0.63 -14.80 14.08
C THR A 391 -0.60 -15.34 12.65
N LEU A 392 -1.74 -15.85 12.14
CA LEU A 392 -1.85 -16.29 10.75
C LEU A 392 -1.58 -15.14 9.75
N TRP A 393 -2.18 -13.98 9.97
CA TRP A 393 -1.92 -12.81 9.11
C TRP A 393 -0.50 -12.27 9.21
N THR A 394 0.14 -12.45 10.37
CA THR A 394 1.50 -11.98 10.61
C THR A 394 2.55 -12.92 10.01
N TYR A 395 2.41 -14.22 10.23
CA TYR A 395 3.45 -15.22 9.95
C TYR A 395 3.04 -16.29 8.95
N GLY A 396 1.75 -16.38 8.58
CA GLY A 396 1.22 -17.43 7.75
C GLY A 396 0.80 -18.68 8.54
N ALA A 397 0.63 -19.79 7.83
CA ALA A 397 0.18 -21.06 8.39
C ALA A 397 1.25 -21.72 9.28
N GLU A 398 0.82 -22.22 10.44
CA GLU A 398 1.65 -23.02 11.33
C GLU A 398 2.11 -24.30 10.64
N ASP A 399 3.32 -24.76 10.95
CA ASP A 399 4.01 -25.91 10.36
C ASP A 399 4.31 -25.81 8.85
N VAL A 400 3.92 -24.70 8.22
CA VAL A 400 4.25 -24.41 6.81
C VAL A 400 5.21 -23.22 6.74
N HIS A 401 4.86 -22.09 7.31
CA HIS A 401 5.65 -20.87 7.27
C HIS A 401 6.46 -20.64 8.55
N TRP A 402 5.93 -21.08 9.66
CA TRP A 402 6.54 -21.02 10.99
C TRP A 402 6.19 -22.28 11.79
N SER A 403 6.91 -22.51 12.88
CA SER A 403 6.62 -23.63 13.79
C SER A 403 7.14 -23.35 15.19
N THR A 404 6.62 -24.11 16.15
CA THR A 404 7.15 -24.20 17.52
C THR A 404 7.74 -25.59 17.81
N LYS A 405 7.79 -26.48 16.80
CA LYS A 405 8.36 -27.82 16.93
C LYS A 405 9.87 -27.78 16.82
N ALA A 406 10.54 -28.72 17.45
CA ALA A 406 11.98 -28.89 17.30
C ALA A 406 12.33 -29.15 15.83
N GLU A 407 13.20 -28.34 15.25
CA GLU A 407 13.61 -28.44 13.86
C GLU A 407 15.08 -28.00 13.68
N SER A 408 15.76 -28.57 12.71
CA SER A 408 17.10 -28.12 12.31
C SER A 408 17.25 -28.18 10.80
N PHE A 409 17.82 -27.11 10.24
CA PHE A 409 18.12 -27.02 8.80
C PHE A 409 19.32 -26.10 8.56
N THR A 410 19.88 -26.18 7.35
CA THR A 410 21.01 -25.35 6.94
C THR A 410 20.64 -24.62 5.66
N THR A 411 20.74 -23.29 5.67
CA THR A 411 20.64 -22.49 4.44
C THR A 411 22.02 -22.36 3.79
N ASN A 412 22.08 -22.18 2.47
CA ASN A 412 23.32 -22.10 1.69
C ASN A 412 24.29 -23.28 1.93
N ALA A 413 23.75 -24.48 2.16
CA ALA A 413 24.51 -25.68 2.48
C ALA A 413 25.61 -25.96 1.43
N GLY A 414 26.82 -26.24 1.90
CA GLY A 414 27.97 -26.54 1.03
C GLY A 414 28.69 -25.32 0.48
N THR A 415 28.32 -24.12 0.89
CA THR A 415 29.00 -22.85 0.56
C THR A 415 29.67 -22.26 1.80
N ASP A 416 30.52 -21.25 1.60
CA ASP A 416 31.09 -20.43 2.67
C ASP A 416 30.05 -19.56 3.41
N LYS A 417 28.85 -19.44 2.86
CA LYS A 417 27.69 -18.74 3.42
C LYS A 417 26.70 -19.66 4.14
N ALA A 418 27.07 -20.91 4.39
CA ALA A 418 26.22 -21.87 5.09
C ALA A 418 25.87 -21.35 6.49
N LYS A 419 24.57 -21.38 6.81
CA LYS A 419 24.04 -21.00 8.12
C LYS A 419 23.17 -22.10 8.68
N ASP A 420 23.56 -22.61 9.84
CA ASP A 420 22.82 -23.65 10.55
C ASP A 420 21.78 -23.01 11.48
N TYR A 421 20.60 -23.59 11.46
CA TYR A 421 19.51 -23.27 12.36
C TYR A 421 19.15 -24.51 13.17
N SER A 422 18.93 -24.32 14.46
CA SER A 422 18.50 -25.39 15.35
C SER A 422 17.55 -24.81 16.39
N TYR A 423 16.35 -25.33 16.46
CA TYR A 423 15.30 -24.88 17.33
C TYR A 423 14.81 -26.01 18.23
N GLU A 424 14.52 -25.66 19.47
CA GLU A 424 13.99 -26.57 20.48
C GLU A 424 12.47 -26.61 20.46
N GLU A 425 11.88 -27.68 21.01
CA GLU A 425 10.44 -27.78 21.16
C GLU A 425 9.87 -26.61 21.96
N GLY A 426 8.82 -25.97 21.45
CA GLY A 426 8.21 -24.77 22.02
C GLY A 426 8.89 -23.45 21.61
N GLN A 427 10.00 -23.51 20.86
CA GLN A 427 10.68 -22.32 20.36
C GLN A 427 10.09 -21.90 19.01
N PHE A 428 9.49 -20.70 18.97
CA PHE A 428 9.01 -20.12 17.71
C PHE A 428 10.16 -19.90 16.74
N HIS A 429 9.94 -20.26 15.48
CA HIS A 429 10.85 -19.97 14.38
C HIS A 429 10.15 -19.93 13.04
N LEU A 430 10.70 -19.18 12.10
CA LEU A 430 10.30 -19.23 10.70
C LEU A 430 10.97 -20.43 10.03
N LYS A 431 10.21 -21.18 9.26
CA LYS A 431 10.68 -22.38 8.57
C LYS A 431 11.53 -22.04 7.34
N GLN A 432 12.35 -22.99 6.92
CA GLN A 432 13.04 -22.89 5.63
C GLN A 432 12.03 -22.74 4.50
N SER A 433 12.25 -21.79 3.60
CA SER A 433 11.35 -21.60 2.46
C SER A 433 11.47 -22.77 1.48
N PRO A 434 10.36 -23.42 1.09
CA PRO A 434 10.40 -24.49 0.10
C PRO A 434 10.72 -23.99 -1.32
N ASN A 435 10.49 -22.70 -1.59
CA ASN A 435 10.82 -22.06 -2.87
C ASN A 435 12.27 -21.62 -2.97
N ASP A 436 12.89 -21.30 -1.84
CA ASP A 436 14.29 -20.94 -1.76
C ASP A 436 14.92 -21.59 -0.53
N PRO A 437 15.50 -22.79 -0.67
CA PRO A 437 16.11 -23.50 0.45
C PRO A 437 17.30 -22.74 1.08
N ASN A 438 17.73 -21.64 0.48
CA ASN A 438 18.77 -20.78 1.04
C ASN A 438 18.21 -19.65 1.89
N SER A 439 16.90 -19.61 2.10
CA SER A 439 16.24 -18.61 2.94
C SER A 439 15.20 -19.23 3.88
N VAL A 440 14.86 -18.50 4.92
CA VAL A 440 13.67 -18.76 5.75
C VAL A 440 12.49 -17.97 5.20
N TRP A 441 11.27 -18.37 5.57
CA TRP A 441 10.08 -17.60 5.26
C TRP A 441 10.21 -16.16 5.78
N LYS A 442 9.66 -15.23 5.05
CA LYS A 442 9.56 -13.83 5.46
C LYS A 442 8.22 -13.60 6.15
N LYS A 443 8.24 -12.64 7.07
CA LYS A 443 7.04 -12.11 7.67
C LYS A 443 6.12 -11.52 6.58
N ASN A 444 4.81 -11.68 6.74
CA ASN A 444 3.82 -11.08 5.86
C ASN A 444 3.92 -9.53 5.88
N HIS A 445 3.62 -8.89 4.76
CA HIS A 445 3.56 -7.43 4.66
C HIS A 445 2.40 -6.82 5.46
N LEU A 446 1.34 -7.58 5.67
CA LEU A 446 0.18 -7.18 6.43
C LEU A 446 0.33 -7.56 7.91
N ASP A 447 1.16 -6.87 8.62
CA ASP A 447 1.42 -7.15 10.03
C ASP A 447 0.56 -6.27 10.95
N PRO A 448 -0.58 -6.77 11.46
CA PRO A 448 -1.44 -5.99 12.33
C PRO A 448 -0.80 -5.69 13.69
N ALA A 449 0.29 -6.38 14.06
CA ALA A 449 1.01 -6.14 15.31
C ALA A 449 1.56 -4.72 15.44
N LEU A 450 1.73 -4.00 14.34
CA LEU A 450 2.10 -2.59 14.38
C LEU A 450 0.97 -1.67 14.89
N VAL A 451 -0.27 -2.15 14.85
CA VAL A 451 -1.46 -1.36 15.26
C VAL A 451 -1.97 -1.75 16.62
N VAL A 452 -1.92 -3.02 16.97
CA VAL A 452 -2.36 -3.56 18.26
C VAL A 452 -1.21 -4.22 18.99
N SER A 453 -1.22 -4.09 20.32
CA SER A 453 -0.24 -4.79 21.15
C SER A 453 -0.42 -6.29 21.01
N PRO A 454 0.62 -7.02 20.64
CA PRO A 454 0.55 -8.44 20.43
C PRO A 454 0.37 -9.18 21.77
N LEU A 455 -0.54 -10.13 21.79
CA LEU A 455 -0.72 -11.01 22.94
C LEU A 455 0.22 -12.21 22.90
N VAL A 456 0.75 -12.55 21.74
CA VAL A 456 1.64 -13.68 21.54
C VAL A 456 3.08 -13.25 21.78
N ASN A 457 3.55 -13.40 23.01
CA ASN A 457 4.93 -13.08 23.39
C ASN A 457 5.94 -13.87 22.55
N GLY A 458 6.92 -13.18 22.01
CA GLY A 458 8.01 -13.76 21.21
C GLY A 458 7.72 -13.87 19.72
N PHE A 459 6.46 -13.72 19.30
CA PHE A 459 6.11 -13.74 17.88
C PHE A 459 6.24 -12.35 17.22
N ASN A 460 6.29 -11.31 17.99
CA ASN A 460 6.08 -9.94 17.52
C ASN A 460 7.32 -9.08 17.46
N SER A 461 8.44 -9.59 17.93
CA SER A 461 9.66 -8.84 17.78
C SER A 461 10.08 -8.89 16.31
N VAL A 462 9.77 -7.82 15.57
CA VAL A 462 10.57 -7.48 14.41
C VAL A 462 11.96 -7.21 14.99
N GLU A 463 12.84 -8.19 14.93
CA GLU A 463 14.23 -8.07 15.37
C GLU A 463 15.13 -7.70 14.20
N GLY A 464 16.30 -7.13 14.49
CA GLY A 464 17.32 -6.82 13.51
C GLY A 464 17.00 -5.60 12.64
N LEU A 465 17.57 -5.59 11.43
CA LEU A 465 17.55 -4.42 10.54
C LEU A 465 16.15 -3.96 10.15
N ALA A 466 15.19 -4.86 10.04
CA ALA A 466 13.81 -4.47 9.74
C ALA A 466 13.19 -3.62 10.87
N ALA A 467 13.43 -3.99 12.14
CA ALA A 467 12.98 -3.21 13.28
C ALA A 467 13.70 -1.86 13.39
N GLU A 468 15.02 -1.88 13.17
CA GLU A 468 15.82 -0.65 13.15
C GLU A 468 15.33 0.30 12.06
N GLY A 469 15.06 -0.22 10.86
CA GLY A 469 14.54 0.56 9.74
C GLY A 469 13.16 1.15 10.00
N ASN A 470 12.24 0.38 10.58
CA ASN A 470 10.92 0.86 10.97
C ASN A 470 11.01 1.97 12.02
N LYS A 471 11.79 1.74 13.06
CA LYS A 471 12.00 2.73 14.13
C LYS A 471 12.59 4.02 13.56
N PHE A 472 13.67 3.90 12.79
CA PHE A 472 14.33 5.04 12.17
C PHE A 472 13.35 5.84 11.30
N PHE A 473 12.58 5.15 10.46
CA PHE A 473 11.60 5.81 9.60
C PHE A 473 10.53 6.55 10.41
N THR A 474 9.93 5.89 11.40
CA THR A 474 8.88 6.48 12.25
C THR A 474 9.38 7.71 13.03
N GLU A 475 10.63 7.70 13.47
CA GLU A 475 11.24 8.84 14.18
C GLU A 475 11.61 10.03 13.27
N ASN A 476 11.64 9.81 11.93
CA ASN A 476 12.12 10.79 10.96
C ASN A 476 11.12 11.08 9.83
N CYS A 477 9.86 10.71 9.97
CA CYS A 477 8.85 10.95 8.94
C CYS A 477 7.75 11.92 9.38
N VAL A 478 7.10 12.49 8.36
CA VAL A 478 5.83 13.22 8.46
C VAL A 478 4.81 12.56 7.54
N ASP A 479 3.53 12.82 7.78
CA ASP A 479 2.47 12.27 6.94
C ASP A 479 2.53 12.80 5.51
N ALA A 480 2.11 11.96 4.57
CA ALA A 480 1.97 12.36 3.18
C ALA A 480 0.96 13.51 3.03
N PRO A 481 1.13 14.34 2.00
CA PRO A 481 0.09 15.28 1.60
C PRO A 481 -1.23 14.56 1.35
N ILE A 482 -2.34 15.24 1.63
CA ILE A 482 -3.69 14.69 1.36
C ILE A 482 -3.83 14.41 -0.12
N SER A 483 -4.30 13.21 -0.46
CA SER A 483 -4.55 12.82 -1.85
C SER A 483 -5.76 13.57 -2.43
N PRO A 484 -5.63 14.16 -3.63
CA PRO A 484 -6.73 14.86 -4.29
C PRO A 484 -7.78 13.88 -4.83
N ALA A 485 -9.06 14.10 -4.51
CA ALA A 485 -10.18 13.34 -5.05
C ALA A 485 -10.80 14.07 -6.25
N SER A 486 -10.40 13.74 -7.48
CA SER A 486 -10.90 14.33 -8.71
C SER A 486 -11.09 13.24 -9.77
N GLU A 487 -12.28 13.19 -10.41
CA GLU A 487 -12.56 12.25 -11.48
C GLU A 487 -11.69 12.52 -12.71
N THR A 488 -11.50 13.79 -13.05
CA THR A 488 -10.64 14.20 -14.17
C THR A 488 -9.20 13.79 -13.91
N LEU A 489 -8.67 13.98 -12.70
CA LEU A 489 -7.32 13.55 -12.36
C LEU A 489 -7.15 12.03 -12.54
N THR A 490 -8.10 11.25 -12.05
CA THR A 490 -8.06 9.78 -12.20
C THR A 490 -8.02 9.35 -13.66
N ASN A 491 -8.84 9.97 -14.52
CA ASN A 491 -8.91 9.62 -15.93
C ASN A 491 -7.71 10.10 -16.76
N GLU A 492 -7.07 11.20 -16.35
CA GLU A 492 -6.01 11.88 -17.10
C GLU A 492 -4.61 11.68 -16.50
N THR A 493 -4.46 10.86 -15.45
CA THR A 493 -3.18 10.62 -14.76
C THR A 493 -2.06 10.26 -15.74
N GLY A 494 -2.31 9.37 -16.70
CA GLY A 494 -1.32 8.97 -17.71
C GLY A 494 -0.88 10.12 -18.61
N ASN A 495 -1.82 10.92 -19.11
CA ASN A 495 -1.52 12.07 -19.97
C ASN A 495 -0.73 13.15 -19.21
N ILE A 496 -1.08 13.37 -17.93
CA ILE A 496 -0.37 14.33 -17.07
C ILE A 496 1.05 13.84 -16.79
N TYR A 497 1.21 12.53 -16.49
CA TYR A 497 2.51 11.92 -16.29
C TYR A 497 3.40 12.05 -17.53
N ASP A 498 2.89 11.71 -18.71
CA ASP A 498 3.61 11.83 -19.98
C ASP A 498 4.06 13.27 -20.26
N ALA A 499 3.20 14.26 -19.97
CA ALA A 499 3.54 15.66 -20.12
C ALA A 499 4.65 16.10 -19.14
N LYS A 500 4.63 15.64 -17.89
CA LYS A 500 5.70 15.85 -16.91
C LYS A 500 7.01 15.21 -17.37
N MET A 501 6.95 13.96 -17.85
CA MET A 501 8.12 13.25 -18.36
C MET A 501 8.70 13.92 -19.61
N ALA A 502 7.90 14.59 -20.43
CA ALA A 502 8.41 15.39 -21.54
C ALA A 502 9.25 16.59 -21.06
N VAL A 503 8.85 17.26 -19.97
CA VAL A 503 9.67 18.31 -19.34
C VAL A 503 11.00 17.72 -18.83
N ILE A 504 10.96 16.60 -18.14
CA ILE A 504 12.16 15.93 -17.64
C ILE A 504 13.09 15.54 -18.81
N SER A 505 12.55 14.93 -19.86
CA SER A 505 13.35 14.59 -21.05
C SER A 505 14.04 15.82 -21.63
N LYS A 506 13.27 16.87 -21.88
CA LYS A 506 13.80 18.11 -22.49
C LYS A 506 14.90 18.75 -21.65
N VAL A 507 14.73 18.82 -20.32
CA VAL A 507 15.66 19.53 -19.44
C VAL A 507 16.82 18.65 -18.99
N VAL A 508 16.51 17.45 -18.46
CA VAL A 508 17.52 16.60 -17.83
C VAL A 508 18.33 15.82 -18.86
N VAL A 509 17.67 15.31 -19.92
CA VAL A 509 18.35 14.46 -20.92
C VAL A 509 18.90 15.30 -22.08
N GLU A 510 18.13 16.25 -22.58
CA GLU A 510 18.49 17.02 -23.78
C GLU A 510 19.22 18.34 -23.46
N GLY A 511 19.19 18.78 -22.18
CA GLY A 511 19.83 20.02 -21.73
C GLY A 511 19.10 21.29 -22.19
N GLY A 512 17.79 21.18 -22.41
CA GLY A 512 16.93 22.30 -22.83
C GLY A 512 16.59 23.28 -21.71
N ASP A 513 15.92 24.34 -22.08
CA ASP A 513 15.51 25.40 -21.15
C ASP A 513 14.26 24.99 -20.37
N ILE A 514 14.29 25.19 -19.04
CA ILE A 514 13.19 24.80 -18.13
C ILE A 514 11.93 25.63 -18.39
N GLU A 515 12.03 26.92 -18.68
CA GLU A 515 10.86 27.77 -18.92
C GLU A 515 10.16 27.43 -20.23
N GLU A 516 10.93 27.07 -21.28
CA GLU A 516 10.35 26.57 -22.52
C GLU A 516 9.65 25.22 -22.30
N ALA A 517 10.28 24.29 -21.56
CA ALA A 517 9.70 22.99 -21.27
C ALA A 517 8.41 23.11 -20.44
N MET A 518 8.39 23.99 -19.45
CA MET A 518 7.18 24.25 -18.65
C MET A 518 6.07 24.93 -19.45
N ALA A 519 6.41 25.81 -20.40
CA ALA A 519 5.41 26.39 -21.29
C ALA A 519 4.75 25.33 -22.19
N GLU A 520 5.50 24.32 -22.64
CA GLU A 520 4.96 23.17 -23.37
C GLU A 520 4.06 22.29 -22.50
N TYR A 521 4.45 22.05 -21.24
CA TYR A 521 3.61 21.36 -20.25
C TYR A 521 2.25 22.06 -20.09
N VAL A 522 2.26 23.36 -19.85
CA VAL A 522 1.03 24.16 -19.70
C VAL A 522 0.20 24.13 -20.99
N ALA A 523 0.84 24.20 -22.16
CA ALA A 523 0.13 24.12 -23.44
C ALA A 523 -0.53 22.74 -23.67
N THR A 524 0.07 21.67 -23.12
CA THR A 524 -0.40 20.29 -23.32
C THR A 524 -1.51 19.90 -22.34
N VAL A 525 -1.33 20.15 -21.04
CA VAL A 525 -2.24 19.68 -20.00
C VAL A 525 -2.84 20.80 -19.13
N GLY A 526 -2.51 22.07 -19.37
CA GLY A 526 -2.97 23.18 -18.55
C GLY A 526 -4.49 23.25 -18.40
N GLY A 527 -5.24 23.03 -19.50
CA GLY A 527 -6.72 23.01 -19.43
C GLY A 527 -7.27 21.83 -18.61
N THR A 528 -6.61 20.68 -18.65
CA THR A 528 -6.92 19.52 -17.82
C THR A 528 -6.65 19.84 -16.34
N ILE A 529 -5.50 20.43 -16.04
CA ILE A 529 -5.14 20.85 -14.67
C ILE A 529 -6.13 21.90 -14.13
N GLU A 530 -6.54 22.88 -14.95
CA GLU A 530 -7.56 23.87 -14.55
C GLU A 530 -8.90 23.18 -14.20
N THR A 531 -9.31 22.16 -14.96
CA THR A 531 -10.51 21.39 -14.65
C THR A 531 -10.39 20.66 -13.32
N ILE A 532 -9.26 19.95 -13.10
CA ILE A 532 -8.97 19.26 -11.84
C ILE A 532 -9.01 20.21 -10.66
N LEU A 533 -8.33 21.36 -10.76
CA LEU A 533 -8.32 22.36 -9.70
C LEU A 533 -9.70 22.99 -9.48
N GLY A 534 -10.52 23.10 -10.52
CA GLY A 534 -11.92 23.50 -10.43
C GLY A 534 -12.76 22.52 -9.62
N GLU A 535 -12.65 21.21 -9.94
CA GLU A 535 -13.32 20.14 -9.19
C GLU A 535 -12.91 20.15 -7.71
N LEU A 536 -11.62 20.25 -7.42
CA LEU A 536 -11.08 20.19 -6.06
C LEU A 536 -11.39 21.44 -5.23
N ASN A 537 -11.41 22.62 -5.83
CA ASN A 537 -11.66 23.90 -5.16
C ASN A 537 -13.15 24.29 -5.16
N GLY A 538 -14.03 23.46 -5.73
CA GLY A 538 -15.49 23.71 -5.72
C GLY A 538 -15.93 24.88 -6.63
N ASN A 539 -15.24 25.12 -7.75
CA ASN A 539 -15.50 26.18 -8.72
C ASN A 539 -16.27 25.68 -9.96
#